data_fb588f7dae35d2ea5ac8e457f4997a84
#
_entry.id   fb588f7dae35d2ea5ac8e457f4997a84
#
_cell.length_a   1.000
_cell.length_b   1.000
_cell.length_c   1.000
_cell.angle_alpha   90.00
_cell.angle_beta   90.00
_cell.angle_gamma   90.00
#
_symmetry.space_group_name_H-M   'P 1'
#
loop_
_entity.id
_entity.type
_entity.pdbx_description
1 polymer ?
#
loop_
_entity_poly.entity_id
_entity_poly.type
_entity_poly.pdbx_seq_one_letter_code
_entity_poly.pdbx_strand_id
1 'polypeptide(L)'
;DCLDIGIDELTVVVMDRARHKDLIKEIRECGAKIQPISDGDVQAAIACGFAGTGTHCLMGIGAAPEGVISAAAMRALGGHFQGQLVYDPAIAQTSEWADYTKEGNIKRLNEMGITDIDKIYEANELASGENVIFAGSGITDGLLFNGVKFEKDCTRTSSLVISTLDSTCRFTNTIHMKDGAKSISL
;
A
#
# COMPACT_ATOMS: atom_id res chain seq x y z
N ASP A 1 -8.40 15.56 -13.04
CA ASP A 1 -9.73 15.19 -13.56
C ASP A 1 -9.88 13.70 -13.92
N CYS A 2 -8.93 12.82 -13.46
CA CYS A 2 -9.03 11.38 -13.75
C CYS A 2 -10.21 10.70 -13.04
N LEU A 3 -10.69 11.26 -11.93
CA LEU A 3 -11.76 10.68 -11.12
C LEU A 3 -13.11 11.37 -11.31
N ASP A 4 -13.14 12.50 -12.02
CA ASP A 4 -14.34 13.32 -12.23
C ASP A 4 -15.07 13.71 -10.93
N ILE A 5 -14.28 13.99 -9.87
CA ILE A 5 -14.77 14.42 -8.55
C ILE A 5 -14.11 15.73 -8.12
N GLY A 6 -14.78 16.49 -7.27
CA GLY A 6 -14.24 17.71 -6.65
C GLY A 6 -13.13 17.38 -5.64
N ILE A 7 -12.27 18.38 -5.38
CA ILE A 7 -11.20 18.23 -4.39
C ILE A 7 -11.76 17.92 -2.99
N ASP A 8 -12.91 18.46 -2.65
CA ASP A 8 -13.63 18.25 -1.40
C ASP A 8 -14.27 16.86 -1.28
N GLU A 9 -14.37 16.13 -2.39
CA GLU A 9 -14.80 14.74 -2.42
C GLU A 9 -13.61 13.76 -2.37
N LEU A 10 -12.40 14.24 -2.73
CA LEU A 10 -11.18 13.42 -2.72
C LEU A 10 -10.80 13.01 -1.31
N THR A 11 -10.59 11.72 -1.11
CA THR A 11 -10.09 11.16 0.16
C THR A 11 -8.66 10.66 -0.01
N VAL A 12 -7.73 11.25 0.76
CA VAL A 12 -6.33 10.85 0.80
C VAL A 12 -6.07 10.04 2.07
N VAL A 13 -5.56 8.84 1.91
CA VAL A 13 -5.10 8.01 3.03
C VAL A 13 -3.68 8.40 3.39
N VAL A 14 -3.42 8.59 4.67
CA VAL A 14 -2.09 8.94 5.20
C VAL A 14 -1.82 8.16 6.47
N MET A 15 -0.63 7.59 6.61
CA MET A 15 -0.19 6.97 7.86
C MET A 15 -0.08 8.02 8.96
N ASP A 16 -0.71 7.77 10.12
CA ASP A 16 -0.61 8.64 11.30
C ASP A 16 0.78 8.50 11.94
N ARG A 17 1.73 9.28 11.44
CA ARG A 17 3.12 9.33 11.89
C ARG A 17 3.58 10.78 12.00
N ALA A 18 4.48 11.05 12.93
CA ALA A 18 5.01 12.40 13.18
C ALA A 18 5.59 13.03 11.90
N ARG A 19 6.25 12.25 11.04
CA ARG A 19 6.83 12.70 9.76
C ARG A 19 5.81 13.18 8.72
N HIS A 20 4.53 12.87 8.91
CA HIS A 20 3.46 13.25 7.97
C HIS A 20 2.66 14.48 8.40
N LYS A 21 3.02 15.14 9.50
CA LYS A 21 2.26 16.30 10.02
C LYS A 21 2.12 17.42 8.99
N ASP A 22 3.21 17.76 8.32
CA ASP A 22 3.21 18.84 7.32
C ASP A 22 2.43 18.42 6.08
N LEU A 23 2.62 17.19 5.58
CA LEU A 23 1.84 16.62 4.50
C LEU A 23 0.32 16.63 4.80
N ILE A 24 -0.07 16.21 5.99
CA ILE A 24 -1.47 16.24 6.44
C ILE A 24 -2.03 17.66 6.44
N LYS A 25 -1.23 18.63 6.87
CA LYS A 25 -1.62 20.05 6.86
C LYS A 25 -1.83 20.54 5.43
N GLU A 26 -0.89 20.27 4.54
CA GLU A 26 -0.97 20.69 3.13
C GLU A 26 -2.18 20.08 2.41
N ILE A 27 -2.46 18.78 2.63
CA ILE A 27 -3.64 18.12 2.06
C ILE A 27 -4.93 18.79 2.53
N ARG A 28 -5.02 19.15 3.83
CA ARG A 28 -6.19 19.87 4.37
C ARG A 28 -6.34 21.26 3.78
N GLU A 29 -5.23 21.97 3.60
CA GLU A 29 -5.23 23.29 2.99
C GLU A 29 -5.69 23.26 1.52
N CYS A 30 -5.44 22.15 0.81
CA CYS A 30 -5.99 21.92 -0.51
C CYS A 30 -7.50 21.63 -0.51
N GLY A 31 -8.11 21.33 0.63
CA GLY A 31 -9.53 21.03 0.76
C GLY A 31 -9.92 19.56 0.63
N ALA A 32 -8.96 18.64 0.46
CA ALA A 32 -9.23 17.21 0.39
C ALA A 32 -9.48 16.59 1.78
N LYS A 33 -10.24 15.50 1.79
CA LYS A 33 -10.47 14.70 3.00
C LYS A 33 -9.25 13.85 3.32
N ILE A 34 -9.00 13.61 4.60
CA ILE A 34 -7.93 12.74 5.06
C ILE A 34 -8.51 11.56 5.82
N GLN A 35 -8.06 10.37 5.46
CA GLN A 35 -8.28 9.14 6.22
C GLN A 35 -6.97 8.70 6.85
N PRO A 36 -6.76 8.96 8.16
CA PRO A 36 -5.56 8.51 8.85
C PRO A 36 -5.63 7.01 9.10
N ILE A 37 -4.52 6.31 8.91
CA ILE A 37 -4.36 4.90 9.24
C ILE A 37 -3.15 4.69 10.15
N SER A 38 -3.25 3.73 11.06
CA SER A 38 -2.14 3.37 11.96
C SER A 38 -1.18 2.37 11.34
N ASP A 39 -1.65 1.56 10.40
CA ASP A 39 -0.92 0.50 9.72
C ASP A 39 -1.63 0.06 8.43
N GLY A 40 -0.98 -0.77 7.58
CA GLY A 40 -1.59 -1.34 6.40
C GLY A 40 -1.55 -0.43 5.17
N ASP A 41 -0.45 0.28 4.95
CA ASP A 41 -0.22 1.15 3.79
C ASP A 41 -0.32 0.41 2.46
N VAL A 42 0.20 -0.81 2.35
CA VAL A 42 0.06 -1.66 1.15
C VAL A 42 -1.42 -1.90 0.83
N GLN A 43 -2.23 -2.26 1.84
CA GLN A 43 -3.65 -2.48 1.65
C GLN A 43 -4.38 -1.20 1.25
N ALA A 44 -4.01 -0.06 1.85
CA ALA A 44 -4.55 1.24 1.51
C ALA A 44 -4.19 1.68 0.08
N ALA A 45 -2.94 1.44 -0.36
CA ALA A 45 -2.53 1.69 -1.73
C ALA A 45 -3.40 0.89 -2.73
N ILE A 46 -3.58 -0.39 -2.47
CA ILE A 46 -4.40 -1.26 -3.33
C ILE A 46 -5.87 -0.83 -3.33
N ALA A 47 -6.41 -0.42 -2.18
CA ALA A 47 -7.78 0.06 -2.07
C ALA A 47 -8.06 1.28 -2.96
N CYS A 48 -7.07 2.16 -3.16
CA CYS A 48 -7.16 3.29 -4.08
C CYS A 48 -7.33 2.85 -5.56
N GLY A 49 -6.95 1.63 -5.90
CA GLY A 49 -7.14 1.05 -7.24
C GLY A 49 -8.53 0.46 -7.49
N PHE A 50 -9.41 0.46 -6.49
CA PHE A 50 -10.77 -0.08 -6.59
C PHE A 50 -11.83 1.00 -6.40
N ALA A 51 -12.78 1.07 -7.32
CA ALA A 51 -13.94 1.94 -7.16
C ALA A 51 -14.81 1.49 -5.98
N GLY A 52 -15.40 2.44 -5.27
CA GLY A 52 -16.35 2.17 -4.18
C GLY A 52 -15.70 1.92 -2.81
N THR A 53 -14.37 1.96 -2.69
CA THR A 53 -13.65 1.86 -1.40
C THR A 53 -13.74 3.15 -0.58
N GLY A 54 -14.12 4.27 -1.22
CA GLY A 54 -14.12 5.61 -0.61
C GLY A 54 -12.73 6.20 -0.42
N THR A 55 -11.68 5.54 -0.93
CA THR A 55 -10.29 6.03 -0.90
C THR A 55 -9.80 6.26 -2.33
N HIS A 56 -9.07 7.35 -2.55
CA HIS A 56 -8.71 7.78 -3.89
C HIS A 56 -7.20 7.89 -4.10
N CYS A 57 -6.45 8.15 -3.04
CA CYS A 57 -5.01 8.30 -3.07
C CYS A 57 -4.39 7.89 -1.74
N LEU A 58 -3.22 7.28 -1.77
CA LEU A 58 -2.34 7.11 -0.60
C LEU A 58 -1.13 8.01 -0.78
N MET A 59 -0.82 8.80 0.23
CA MET A 59 0.37 9.65 0.26
C MET A 59 1.16 9.45 1.55
N GLY A 60 2.48 9.48 1.47
CA GLY A 60 3.35 9.44 2.64
C GLY A 60 4.69 8.78 2.38
N ILE A 61 5.45 8.64 3.46
CA ILE A 61 6.76 7.99 3.50
C ILE A 61 6.60 6.66 4.25
N GLY A 62 6.89 5.58 3.55
CA GLY A 62 6.91 4.22 4.07
C GLY A 62 8.25 3.54 3.85
N ALA A 63 8.35 2.24 4.13
CA ALA A 63 9.53 1.49 3.80
C ALA A 63 9.57 1.11 2.31
N ALA A 64 10.78 0.95 1.77
CA ALA A 64 10.97 0.66 0.35
C ALA A 64 10.34 -0.67 -0.11
N PRO A 65 10.39 -1.78 0.66
CA PRO A 65 9.73 -3.02 0.30
C PRO A 65 8.21 -2.87 0.09
N GLU A 66 7.53 -2.16 1.00
CA GLU A 66 6.09 -1.90 0.91
C GLU A 66 5.76 -1.05 -0.32
N GLY A 67 6.64 -0.10 -0.66
CA GLY A 67 6.53 0.70 -1.88
C GLY A 67 6.59 -0.16 -3.14
N VAL A 68 7.54 -1.10 -3.22
CA VAL A 68 7.69 -2.02 -4.36
C VAL A 68 6.49 -2.98 -4.47
N ILE A 69 6.01 -3.52 -3.33
CA ILE A 69 4.84 -4.40 -3.31
C ILE A 69 3.59 -3.64 -3.76
N SER A 70 3.41 -2.40 -3.29
CA SER A 70 2.30 -1.53 -3.70
C SER A 70 2.37 -1.19 -5.18
N ALA A 71 3.56 -0.87 -5.69
CA ALA A 71 3.80 -0.62 -7.11
C ALA A 71 3.44 -1.84 -7.98
N ALA A 72 3.79 -3.05 -7.55
CA ALA A 72 3.44 -4.29 -8.23
C ALA A 72 1.91 -4.49 -8.30
N ALA A 73 1.21 -4.27 -7.19
CA ALA A 73 -0.25 -4.37 -7.14
C ALA A 73 -0.92 -3.31 -8.01
N MET A 74 -0.49 -2.04 -7.90
CA MET A 74 -1.04 -0.94 -8.71
C MET A 74 -0.78 -1.15 -10.20
N ARG A 75 0.40 -1.61 -10.58
CA ARG A 75 0.69 -2.00 -11.96
C ARG A 75 -0.24 -3.09 -12.46
N ALA A 76 -0.49 -4.12 -11.63
CA ALA A 76 -1.38 -5.21 -11.99
C ALA A 76 -2.85 -4.77 -12.13
N LEU A 77 -3.26 -3.72 -11.42
CA LEU A 77 -4.58 -3.10 -11.52
C LEU A 77 -4.70 -2.07 -12.67
N GLY A 78 -3.59 -1.68 -13.30
CA GLY A 78 -3.58 -0.57 -14.26
C GLY A 78 -3.70 0.82 -13.60
N GLY A 79 -3.41 0.91 -12.30
CA GLY A 79 -3.42 2.15 -11.54
C GLY A 79 -2.08 2.90 -11.61
N HIS A 80 -2.05 4.09 -11.02
CA HIS A 80 -0.86 4.93 -10.94
C HIS A 80 -0.12 4.73 -9.62
N PHE A 81 1.20 4.70 -9.69
CA PHE A 81 2.08 4.70 -8.53
C PHE A 81 3.36 5.45 -8.87
N GLN A 82 3.76 6.35 -7.98
CA GLN A 82 5.04 7.03 -8.04
C GLN A 82 5.74 6.90 -6.69
N GLY A 83 7.05 6.68 -6.71
CA GLY A 83 7.88 6.60 -5.52
C GLY A 83 9.21 7.31 -5.70
N GLN A 84 9.66 7.98 -4.65
CA GLN A 84 10.97 8.60 -4.57
C GLN A 84 11.69 8.11 -3.32
N LEU A 85 13.00 7.88 -3.42
CA LEU A 85 13.80 7.44 -2.28
C LEU A 85 14.00 8.59 -1.29
N VAL A 86 13.68 8.35 -0.02
CA VAL A 86 13.99 9.26 1.07
C VAL A 86 15.30 8.81 1.71
N TYR A 87 16.38 9.50 1.37
CA TYR A 87 17.72 9.19 1.86
C TYR A 87 18.17 10.09 3.03
N ASP A 88 17.40 11.13 3.35
CA ASP A 88 17.65 12.01 4.49
C ASP A 88 16.93 11.50 5.74
N PRO A 89 17.66 11.04 6.78
CA PRO A 89 17.05 10.54 8.00
C PRO A 89 16.20 11.59 8.73
N ALA A 90 16.49 12.88 8.56
CA ALA A 90 15.72 13.95 9.16
C ALA A 90 14.30 14.05 8.58
N ILE A 91 14.13 13.69 7.31
CA ILE A 91 12.82 13.63 6.65
C ILE A 91 12.09 12.34 7.03
N ALA A 92 12.80 11.21 7.03
CA ALA A 92 12.22 9.90 7.34
C ALA A 92 11.72 9.79 8.79
N GLN A 93 12.37 10.48 9.74
CA GLN A 93 12.02 10.55 11.17
C GLN A 93 11.70 9.18 11.79
N THR A 94 12.46 8.14 11.45
CA THR A 94 12.30 6.80 12.02
C THR A 94 13.45 6.50 12.99
N SER A 95 13.14 5.88 14.13
CA SER A 95 14.16 5.45 15.11
C SER A 95 15.08 4.37 14.55
N GLU A 96 14.60 3.59 13.58
CA GLU A 96 15.37 2.55 12.92
C GLU A 96 16.53 3.10 12.09
N TRP A 97 16.52 4.40 11.79
CA TRP A 97 17.51 5.08 10.96
C TRP A 97 18.42 6.01 11.76
N ALA A 98 18.39 5.93 13.09
CA ALA A 98 19.17 6.81 13.97
C ALA A 98 20.69 6.73 13.72
N ASP A 99 21.18 5.59 13.25
CA ASP A 99 22.60 5.34 12.96
C ASP A 99 23.01 5.67 11.52
N TYR A 100 22.05 6.15 10.70
CA TYR A 100 22.29 6.48 9.29
C TYR A 100 22.48 7.98 9.11
N THR A 101 23.46 8.36 8.32
CA THR A 101 23.65 9.73 7.87
C THR A 101 23.17 9.89 6.43
N LYS A 102 22.83 11.13 6.04
CA LYS A 102 22.46 11.44 4.66
C LYS A 102 23.55 11.01 3.67
N GLU A 103 24.80 11.33 3.97
CA GLU A 103 25.97 11.00 3.15
C GLU A 103 26.18 9.49 3.06
N GLY A 104 25.99 8.79 4.18
CA GLY A 104 26.08 7.33 4.25
C GLY A 104 25.03 6.65 3.39
N ASN A 105 23.79 7.15 3.44
CA ASN A 105 22.69 6.65 2.59
C ASN A 105 22.95 6.90 1.11
N ILE A 106 23.39 8.10 0.72
CA ILE A 106 23.75 8.43 -0.67
C ILE A 106 24.87 7.51 -1.16
N LYS A 107 25.91 7.29 -0.35
CA LYS A 107 27.00 6.37 -0.69
C LYS A 107 26.48 4.96 -0.94
N ARG A 108 25.62 4.46 -0.06
CA ARG A 108 25.01 3.12 -0.19
C ARG A 108 24.15 3.01 -1.45
N LEU A 109 23.34 4.01 -1.77
CA LEU A 109 22.55 4.06 -3.00
C LEU A 109 23.44 3.99 -4.25
N ASN A 110 24.53 4.75 -4.27
CA ASN A 110 25.51 4.72 -5.36
C ASN A 110 26.18 3.34 -5.51
N GLU A 111 26.54 2.68 -4.40
CA GLU A 111 27.08 1.32 -4.38
C GLU A 111 26.09 0.29 -4.93
N MET A 112 24.79 0.54 -4.79
CA MET A 112 23.72 -0.27 -5.37
C MET A 112 23.41 0.08 -6.84
N GLY A 113 24.14 1.04 -7.43
CA GLY A 113 23.94 1.49 -8.81
C GLY A 113 22.87 2.57 -8.99
N ILE A 114 22.33 3.10 -7.90
CA ILE A 114 21.36 4.19 -7.92
C ILE A 114 22.12 5.51 -7.84
N THR A 115 22.38 6.11 -9.00
CA THR A 115 23.15 7.36 -9.14
C THR A 115 22.28 8.61 -9.19
N ASP A 116 21.07 8.50 -9.69
CA ASP A 116 20.05 9.54 -9.65
C ASP A 116 19.19 9.35 -8.39
N ILE A 117 19.62 9.97 -7.31
CA ILE A 117 19.01 9.82 -5.98
C ILE A 117 17.67 10.54 -5.83
N ASP A 118 17.40 11.51 -6.69
CA ASP A 118 16.17 12.30 -6.69
C ASP A 118 15.14 11.80 -7.72
N LYS A 119 15.45 10.70 -8.39
CA LYS A 119 14.58 10.10 -9.38
C LYS A 119 13.23 9.72 -8.79
N ILE A 120 12.17 10.09 -9.51
CA ILE A 120 10.81 9.59 -9.29
C ILE A 120 10.64 8.32 -10.13
N TYR A 121 10.33 7.22 -9.47
CA TYR A 121 10.11 5.91 -10.08
C TYR A 121 8.62 5.69 -10.32
N GLU A 122 8.29 5.19 -11.49
CA GLU A 122 6.95 4.72 -11.84
C GLU A 122 6.75 3.24 -11.44
N ALA A 123 5.49 2.80 -11.38
CA ALA A 123 5.14 1.43 -11.01
C ALA A 123 5.89 0.36 -11.81
N ASN A 124 6.07 0.56 -13.11
CA ASN A 124 6.75 -0.38 -14.02
C ASN A 124 8.27 -0.40 -13.84
N GLU A 125 8.86 0.61 -13.25
CA GLU A 125 10.29 0.65 -12.92
C GLU A 125 10.56 -0.05 -11.57
N LEU A 126 9.66 0.11 -10.59
CA LEU A 126 9.77 -0.52 -9.28
C LEU A 126 9.41 -2.00 -9.33
N ALA A 127 8.38 -2.35 -10.07
CA ALA A 127 7.94 -3.73 -10.31
C ALA A 127 8.13 -4.07 -11.78
N SER A 128 9.39 -4.22 -12.20
CA SER A 128 9.76 -4.51 -13.58
C SER A 128 9.40 -5.97 -13.97
N GLY A 129 9.54 -6.29 -15.25
CA GLY A 129 9.23 -7.60 -15.80
C GLY A 129 8.00 -7.60 -16.69
N GLU A 130 7.81 -8.66 -17.46
CA GLU A 130 6.71 -8.76 -18.43
C GLU A 130 5.38 -8.96 -17.71
N ASN A 131 5.34 -9.89 -16.74
CA ASN A 131 4.16 -10.24 -15.99
C ASN A 131 4.36 -9.98 -14.50
N VAL A 132 3.30 -9.54 -13.85
CA VAL A 132 3.25 -9.28 -12.41
C VAL A 132 2.07 -10.03 -11.80
N ILE A 133 2.33 -10.69 -10.68
CA ILE A 133 1.30 -11.30 -9.85
C ILE A 133 1.44 -10.71 -8.44
N PHE A 134 0.36 -10.14 -7.94
CA PHE A 134 0.22 -9.76 -6.55
C PHE A 134 -0.69 -10.76 -5.85
N ALA A 135 -0.30 -11.21 -4.65
CA ALA A 135 -1.15 -12.04 -3.79
C ALA A 135 -1.05 -11.53 -2.35
N GLY A 136 -2.19 -11.37 -1.71
CA GLY A 136 -2.28 -10.92 -0.33
C GLY A 136 -3.43 -11.58 0.41
N SER A 137 -3.28 -11.74 1.73
CA SER A 137 -4.32 -12.25 2.62
C SER A 137 -4.47 -11.34 3.84
N GLY A 138 -5.71 -11.12 4.26
CA GLY A 138 -6.01 -10.35 5.47
C GLY A 138 -5.65 -11.12 6.73
N ILE A 139 -4.83 -10.55 7.59
CA ILE A 139 -4.55 -11.08 8.94
C ILE A 139 -5.47 -10.39 9.95
N THR A 140 -5.57 -9.06 9.86
CA THR A 140 -6.47 -8.21 10.63
C THR A 140 -7.49 -7.55 9.71
N ASP A 141 -8.61 -7.07 10.26
CA ASP A 141 -9.58 -6.29 9.49
C ASP A 141 -8.95 -4.98 9.00
N GLY A 142 -9.19 -4.64 7.74
CA GLY A 142 -8.67 -3.44 7.11
C GLY A 142 -9.56 -2.93 5.98
N LEU A 143 -9.04 -2.00 5.18
CA LEU A 143 -9.79 -1.32 4.12
C LEU A 143 -10.26 -2.26 3.00
N LEU A 144 -9.51 -3.32 2.74
CA LEU A 144 -9.72 -4.19 1.59
C LEU A 144 -10.04 -5.64 1.99
N PHE A 145 -9.48 -6.11 3.10
CA PHE A 145 -9.61 -7.48 3.56
C PHE A 145 -10.31 -7.57 4.91
N ASN A 146 -11.09 -8.63 5.09
CA ASN A 146 -11.43 -9.10 6.42
C ASN A 146 -10.24 -9.88 7.00
N GLY A 147 -9.99 -9.68 8.29
CA GLY A 147 -9.02 -10.46 9.04
C GLY A 147 -9.43 -11.91 9.18
N VAL A 148 -8.50 -12.71 9.70
CA VAL A 148 -8.80 -14.13 10.02
C VAL A 148 -9.85 -14.21 11.13
N LYS A 149 -10.92 -14.94 10.88
CA LYS A 149 -11.98 -15.19 11.86
C LYS A 149 -11.90 -16.63 12.36
N PHE A 150 -11.60 -16.81 13.63
CA PHE A 150 -11.58 -18.12 14.29
C PHE A 150 -12.96 -18.40 14.88
N GLU A 151 -13.68 -19.34 14.29
CA GLU A 151 -14.98 -19.80 14.74
C GLU A 151 -14.86 -21.20 15.39
N LYS A 152 -15.96 -21.69 15.97
CA LYS A 152 -15.97 -22.99 16.66
C LYS A 152 -15.56 -24.13 15.73
N ASP A 153 -16.17 -24.20 14.55
CA ASP A 153 -16.07 -25.34 13.63
C ASP A 153 -15.24 -25.01 12.37
N CYS A 154 -14.83 -23.75 12.18
CA CYS A 154 -14.05 -23.33 11.01
C CYS A 154 -13.14 -22.13 11.30
N THR A 155 -12.29 -21.83 10.33
CA THR A 155 -11.55 -20.55 10.25
C THR A 155 -11.86 -19.92 8.90
N ARG A 156 -12.14 -18.63 8.89
CA ARG A 156 -12.38 -17.88 7.66
C ARG A 156 -11.18 -17.01 7.33
N THR A 157 -10.83 -16.98 6.05
CA THR A 157 -9.77 -16.10 5.53
C THR A 157 -10.24 -15.37 4.29
N SER A 158 -9.72 -14.17 4.08
CA SER A 158 -9.96 -13.36 2.89
C SER A 158 -8.64 -13.08 2.17
N SER A 159 -8.62 -13.28 0.86
CA SER A 159 -7.41 -13.14 0.04
C SER A 159 -7.74 -12.46 -1.29
N LEU A 160 -6.72 -11.82 -1.87
CA LEU A 160 -6.77 -11.19 -3.18
C LEU A 160 -5.59 -11.70 -4.02
N VAL A 161 -5.86 -12.06 -5.25
CA VAL A 161 -4.83 -12.30 -6.28
C VAL A 161 -5.13 -11.43 -7.48
N ILE A 162 -4.14 -10.67 -7.92
CA ILE A 162 -4.19 -9.85 -9.13
C ILE A 162 -3.07 -10.32 -10.05
N SER A 163 -3.37 -10.53 -11.31
CA SER A 163 -2.41 -11.06 -12.29
C SER A 163 -2.53 -10.32 -13.62
N THR A 164 -1.40 -9.84 -14.13
CA THR A 164 -1.33 -9.29 -15.49
C THR A 164 -1.27 -10.38 -16.56
N LEU A 165 -0.88 -11.61 -16.19
CA LEU A 165 -0.73 -12.73 -17.13
C LEU A 165 -2.05 -13.10 -17.80
N ASP A 166 -3.13 -13.09 -17.03
CA ASP A 166 -4.47 -13.42 -17.48
C ASP A 166 -5.48 -12.28 -17.26
N SER A 167 -4.97 -11.09 -16.89
CA SER A 167 -5.76 -9.88 -16.63
C SER A 167 -6.89 -10.13 -15.63
N THR A 168 -6.60 -10.87 -14.55
CA THR A 168 -7.60 -11.23 -13.55
C THR A 168 -7.35 -10.59 -12.21
N CYS A 169 -8.44 -10.29 -11.52
CA CYS A 169 -8.47 -9.90 -10.12
C CYS A 169 -9.47 -10.79 -9.39
N ARG A 170 -8.98 -11.55 -8.41
CA ARG A 170 -9.77 -12.57 -7.69
C ARG A 170 -9.78 -12.28 -6.20
N PHE A 171 -10.96 -11.97 -5.66
CA PHE A 171 -11.20 -12.00 -4.23
C PHE A 171 -11.69 -13.40 -3.83
N THR A 172 -11.04 -13.99 -2.84
CA THR A 172 -11.36 -15.35 -2.36
C THR A 172 -11.62 -15.32 -0.87
N ASN A 173 -12.84 -15.70 -0.48
CA ASN A 173 -13.17 -15.97 0.92
C ASN A 173 -13.17 -17.50 1.11
N THR A 174 -12.28 -17.99 1.99
CA THR A 174 -12.11 -19.41 2.21
C THR A 174 -12.58 -19.79 3.60
N ILE A 175 -13.30 -20.89 3.69
CA ILE A 175 -13.71 -21.51 4.94
C ILE A 175 -12.90 -22.78 5.14
N HIS A 176 -12.02 -22.75 6.12
CA HIS A 176 -11.19 -23.89 6.50
C HIS A 176 -11.92 -24.68 7.61
N MET A 177 -12.41 -25.86 7.26
CA MET A 177 -13.12 -26.74 8.19
C MET A 177 -12.15 -27.30 9.24
N LYS A 178 -12.58 -27.31 10.51
CA LYS A 178 -11.89 -28.08 11.55
C LYS A 178 -12.33 -29.53 11.53
N ASP A 179 -11.44 -30.43 11.96
CA ASP A 179 -11.80 -31.85 12.09
C ASP A 179 -13.01 -32.04 13.00
N GLY A 180 -13.99 -32.82 12.52
CA GLY A 180 -15.25 -33.07 13.26
C GLY A 180 -16.30 -31.99 13.18
N ALA A 181 -16.10 -30.95 12.35
CA ALA A 181 -17.11 -29.91 12.12
C ALA A 181 -18.42 -30.51 11.58
N LYS A 182 -19.56 -30.09 12.18
CA LYS A 182 -20.88 -30.65 11.84
C LYS A 182 -21.68 -29.70 10.95
N SER A 183 -21.44 -28.41 11.02
CA SER A 183 -22.18 -27.39 10.24
C SER A 183 -21.37 -26.10 10.11
N ILE A 184 -21.63 -25.38 9.04
CA ILE A 184 -21.12 -24.03 8.82
C ILE A 184 -22.30 -23.15 8.45
N SER A 185 -22.40 -21.96 9.07
CA SER A 185 -23.27 -20.90 8.57
C SER A 185 -22.52 -20.08 7.51
N LEU A 186 -23.16 -19.83 6.39
CA LEU A 186 -22.67 -18.98 5.32
C LEU A 186 -22.88 -17.51 5.66
#